data_b0ea1f012be35dfae20efcf581026862
#
_entry.id   b0ea1f012be35dfae20efcf581026862
#
_cell.length_a   1.000
_cell.length_b   1.000
_cell.length_c   1.000
_cell.angle_alpha   90.00
_cell.angle_beta   90.00
_cell.angle_gamma   90.00
#
_symmetry.space_group_name_H-M   'P 1'
#
loop_
_entity.id
_entity.type
_entity.pdbx_description
1 polymer ?
#
loop_
_entity_poly.entity_id
_entity_poly.type
_entity_poly.pdbx_seq_one_letter_code
_entity_poly.pdbx_strand_id
1 'polypeptide(L)'
;MRVELLGFAPDYVDYMEAWDHQRQVHAAVVAGELPDTVLLLEHAAVYTAGKRTEPHERPVDGTPVIDVDRGGKITWHGPGQLVGYPIVRLPSPVDVVAHVRRLEEVMI
;
A
#
# COMPACT_ATOMS: atom_id res chain seq x y z
N MET A 1 -6.01 9.25 -14.85
CA MET A 1 -5.19 8.53 -13.85
C MET A 1 -4.37 7.44 -14.53
N ARG A 2 -3.11 7.37 -14.20
CA ARG A 2 -2.22 6.33 -14.72
C ARG A 2 -2.32 5.06 -13.88
N VAL A 3 -2.40 3.89 -14.52
CA VAL A 3 -2.40 2.59 -13.85
C VAL A 3 -1.09 1.88 -14.17
N GLU A 4 -0.42 1.39 -13.13
CA GLU A 4 0.82 0.62 -13.28
C GLU A 4 0.66 -0.75 -12.63
N LEU A 5 0.87 -1.80 -13.42
CA LEU A 5 0.81 -3.18 -12.98
C LEU A 5 2.22 -3.63 -12.60
N LEU A 6 2.46 -3.97 -11.33
CA LEU A 6 3.81 -4.31 -10.84
C LEU A 6 4.10 -5.81 -10.89
N GLY A 7 3.14 -6.64 -10.51
CA GLY A 7 3.32 -8.08 -10.55
C GLY A 7 2.17 -8.83 -9.92
N PHE A 8 1.87 -10.00 -10.50
CA PHE A 8 0.79 -10.88 -10.05
C PHE A 8 1.28 -12.32 -10.11
N ALA A 9 0.51 -13.24 -9.54
CA ALA A 9 0.87 -14.66 -9.52
C ALA A 9 1.36 -15.12 -10.90
N PRO A 10 2.48 -15.87 -10.99
CA PRO A 10 3.34 -16.33 -9.90
C PRO A 10 4.44 -15.34 -9.49
N ASP A 11 4.48 -14.15 -10.09
CA ASP A 11 5.53 -13.14 -9.89
C ASP A 11 5.13 -12.12 -8.82
N TYR A 12 5.05 -12.58 -7.58
CA TYR A 12 4.67 -11.72 -6.45
C TYR A 12 5.72 -10.65 -6.17
N VAL A 13 5.26 -9.48 -5.74
CA VAL A 13 6.12 -8.33 -5.46
C VAL A 13 6.53 -8.31 -4.00
N ASP A 14 7.83 -8.23 -3.73
CA ASP A 14 8.36 -8.06 -2.39
C ASP A 14 7.85 -6.74 -1.77
N TYR A 15 7.48 -6.78 -0.49
CA TYR A 15 6.88 -5.62 0.16
C TYR A 15 7.80 -4.40 0.17
N MET A 16 9.08 -4.58 0.50
CA MET A 16 10.04 -3.48 0.57
C MET A 16 10.35 -2.89 -0.82
N GLU A 17 10.42 -3.74 -1.85
CA GLU A 17 10.57 -3.28 -3.23
C GLU A 17 9.37 -2.42 -3.65
N ALA A 18 8.17 -2.86 -3.31
CA ALA A 18 6.97 -2.09 -3.59
C ALA A 18 6.95 -0.76 -2.82
N TRP A 19 7.42 -0.76 -1.57
CA TRP A 19 7.52 0.46 -0.76
C TRP A 19 8.47 1.47 -1.40
N ASP A 20 9.66 1.02 -1.80
CA ASP A 20 10.62 1.89 -2.47
C ASP A 20 10.07 2.45 -3.78
N HIS A 21 9.37 1.62 -4.55
CA HIS A 21 8.72 2.05 -5.79
C HIS A 21 7.62 3.08 -5.52
N GLN A 22 6.82 2.89 -4.48
CA GLN A 22 5.81 3.86 -4.07
C GLN A 22 6.43 5.22 -3.76
N ARG A 23 7.57 5.25 -3.07
CA ARG A 23 8.27 6.50 -2.76
C ARG A 23 8.75 7.22 -4.00
N GLN A 24 9.26 6.47 -4.98
CA GLN A 24 9.72 7.03 -6.26
C GLN A 24 8.54 7.62 -7.04
N VAL A 25 7.43 6.90 -7.13
CA VAL A 25 6.21 7.36 -7.81
C VAL A 25 5.62 8.57 -7.10
N HIS A 26 5.58 8.53 -5.77
CA HIS A 26 5.09 9.64 -4.95
C HIS A 26 5.90 10.91 -5.22
N ALA A 27 7.22 10.82 -5.22
CA ALA A 27 8.08 11.97 -5.50
C ALA A 27 7.83 12.53 -6.91
N ALA A 28 7.64 11.67 -7.90
CA ALA A 28 7.38 12.08 -9.27
C ALA A 28 6.01 12.75 -9.43
N VAL A 29 4.98 12.25 -8.73
CA VAL A 29 3.65 12.88 -8.72
C VAL A 29 3.71 14.25 -8.05
N VAL A 30 4.40 14.37 -6.91
CA VAL A 30 4.57 15.64 -6.21
C VAL A 30 5.30 16.67 -7.09
N ALA A 31 6.32 16.23 -7.82
CA ALA A 31 7.08 17.11 -8.71
C ALA A 31 6.35 17.46 -10.01
N GLY A 32 5.20 16.87 -10.26
CA GLY A 32 4.45 17.09 -11.49
C GLY A 32 5.00 16.34 -12.71
N GLU A 33 5.91 15.40 -12.50
CA GLU A 33 6.50 14.58 -13.57
C GLU A 33 5.59 13.43 -14.00
N LEU A 34 4.75 12.93 -13.09
CA LEU A 34 3.74 11.91 -13.35
C LEU A 34 2.36 12.39 -12.94
N PRO A 35 1.32 11.95 -13.65
CA PRO A 35 -0.06 12.16 -13.20
C PRO A 35 -0.37 11.27 -12.00
N ASP A 36 -1.54 11.48 -11.39
CA ASP A 36 -2.06 10.58 -10.37
C ASP A 36 -1.95 9.14 -10.84
N THR A 37 -1.45 8.28 -9.99
CA THR A 37 -1.12 6.90 -10.34
C THR A 37 -1.70 5.94 -9.30
N VAL A 38 -2.19 4.79 -9.75
CA VAL A 38 -2.48 3.66 -8.87
C VAL A 38 -1.57 2.50 -9.24
N LEU A 39 -0.93 1.92 -8.24
CA LEU A 39 -0.11 0.72 -8.38
C LEU A 39 -0.95 -0.49 -8.00
N LEU A 40 -1.03 -1.49 -8.88
CA LEU A 40 -1.76 -2.72 -8.64
C LEU A 40 -0.79 -3.90 -8.63
N LEU A 41 -0.92 -4.78 -7.64
CA LEU A 41 -0.01 -5.89 -7.45
C LEU A 41 -0.56 -6.97 -6.52
N GLU A 42 0.17 -8.08 -6.42
CA GLU A 42 0.05 -9.06 -5.35
C GLU A 42 1.40 -9.16 -4.64
N HIS A 43 1.39 -9.15 -3.31
CA HIS A 43 2.61 -9.36 -2.52
C HIS A 43 2.90 -10.85 -2.29
N ALA A 44 4.18 -11.18 -2.12
CA ALA A 44 4.56 -12.39 -1.41
C ALA A 44 4.04 -12.28 0.03
N ALA A 45 3.80 -13.43 0.68
CA ALA A 45 3.22 -13.43 2.03
C ALA A 45 4.05 -12.59 3.01
N VAL A 46 3.38 -11.65 3.67
CA VAL A 46 4.02 -10.70 4.57
C VAL A 46 3.01 -10.16 5.57
N TYR A 47 3.46 -9.93 6.81
CA TYR A 47 2.69 -9.15 7.78
C TYR A 47 3.25 -7.74 7.88
N THR A 48 2.39 -6.75 7.94
CA THR A 48 2.78 -5.38 8.25
C THR A 48 2.30 -5.03 9.65
N ALA A 49 3.23 -4.61 10.52
CA ALA A 49 2.92 -4.27 11.90
C ALA A 49 2.80 -2.75 12.05
N GLY A 50 1.59 -2.28 12.30
CA GLY A 50 1.33 -0.87 12.58
C GLY A 50 1.78 -0.48 13.98
N LYS A 51 1.71 0.81 14.29
CA LYS A 51 2.24 1.37 15.55
C LYS A 51 1.58 0.82 16.81
N ARG A 52 0.35 0.27 16.71
CA ARG A 52 -0.38 -0.28 17.86
C ARG A 52 -0.31 -1.80 17.95
N THR A 53 0.56 -2.45 17.17
CA THR A 53 0.73 -3.89 17.23
C THR A 53 1.35 -4.31 18.56
N GLU A 54 0.67 -5.24 19.25
CA GLU A 54 1.17 -5.79 20.51
C GLU A 54 2.13 -6.94 20.25
N PRO A 55 3.12 -7.19 21.16
CA PRO A 55 4.07 -8.28 20.96
C PRO A 55 3.44 -9.66 20.76
N HIS A 56 2.33 -9.95 21.46
CA HIS A 56 1.63 -11.25 21.35
C HIS A 56 0.87 -11.42 20.03
N GLU A 57 0.65 -10.34 19.28
CA GLU A 57 -0.06 -10.39 18.01
C GLU A 57 0.87 -10.77 16.85
N ARG A 58 2.19 -10.76 17.06
CA ARG A 58 3.15 -11.10 16.02
C ARG A 58 3.16 -12.60 15.74
N PRO A 59 3.11 -13.00 14.44
CA PRO A 59 3.12 -14.42 14.09
C PRO A 59 4.43 -15.09 14.45
N VAL A 60 4.38 -16.41 14.68
CA VAL A 60 5.54 -17.24 15.03
C VAL A 60 5.83 -18.32 13.98
N ASP A 61 5.19 -18.23 12.81
CA ASP A 61 5.28 -19.23 11.75
C ASP A 61 6.43 -18.99 10.76
N GLY A 62 7.26 -17.97 10.99
CA GLY A 62 8.38 -17.62 10.12
C GLY A 62 8.02 -16.69 8.96
N THR A 63 6.76 -16.32 8.78
CA THR A 63 6.38 -15.33 7.78
C THR A 63 7.00 -13.97 8.13
N PRO A 64 7.61 -13.26 7.16
CA PRO A 64 8.20 -11.95 7.44
C PRO A 64 7.21 -10.96 8.05
N VAL A 65 7.67 -10.19 9.01
CA VAL A 65 6.92 -9.10 9.64
C VAL A 65 7.69 -7.81 9.44
N ILE A 66 7.04 -6.80 8.87
CA ILE A 66 7.66 -5.51 8.61
C ILE A 66 6.96 -4.44 9.43
N ASP A 67 7.73 -3.71 10.22
CA ASP A 67 7.22 -2.57 10.98
C ASP A 67 7.01 -1.39 10.02
N VAL A 68 5.82 -0.83 10.04
CA VAL A 68 5.43 0.25 9.14
C VAL A 68 4.97 1.48 9.93
N ASP A 69 4.86 2.61 9.25
CA ASP A 69 4.58 3.91 9.88
C ASP A 69 3.09 4.26 9.97
N ARG A 70 2.21 3.35 9.55
CA ARG A 70 0.76 3.56 9.70
C ARG A 70 0.30 3.30 11.14
N GLY A 71 -0.85 3.82 11.52
CA GLY A 71 -1.54 3.43 12.74
C GLY A 71 -2.11 2.02 12.65
N GLY A 72 -2.78 1.58 13.70
CA GLY A 72 -3.41 0.28 13.73
C GLY A 72 -2.46 -0.86 14.10
N LYS A 73 -2.98 -2.07 13.96
CA LYS A 73 -2.31 -3.30 14.36
C LYS A 73 -1.76 -4.05 13.17
N ILE A 74 -1.45 -5.32 13.36
CA ILE A 74 -0.87 -6.17 12.33
C ILE A 74 -1.90 -6.51 11.23
N THR A 75 -1.44 -6.57 9.99
CA THR A 75 -2.24 -6.93 8.82
C THR A 75 -1.44 -7.87 7.93
N TRP A 76 -2.11 -8.86 7.33
CA TRP A 76 -1.49 -9.79 6.40
C TRP A 76 -1.77 -9.40 4.95
N HIS A 77 -0.75 -9.55 4.11
CA HIS A 77 -0.86 -9.47 2.66
C HIS A 77 -0.19 -10.68 2.03
N GLY A 78 -0.71 -11.16 0.92
CA GLY A 78 -0.11 -12.30 0.28
C GLY A 78 -0.86 -12.78 -0.96
N PRO A 79 -0.47 -13.97 -1.45
CA PRO A 79 -1.06 -14.56 -2.64
C PRO A 79 -2.59 -14.61 -2.59
N GLY A 80 -3.22 -14.25 -3.69
CA GLY A 80 -4.68 -14.19 -3.80
C GLY A 80 -5.29 -12.87 -3.39
N GLN A 81 -4.51 -11.95 -2.81
CA GLN A 81 -4.99 -10.63 -2.40
C GLN A 81 -4.54 -9.57 -3.38
N LEU A 82 -5.49 -8.96 -4.09
CA LEU A 82 -5.20 -7.81 -4.93
C LEU A 82 -4.95 -6.58 -4.05
N VAL A 83 -3.80 -5.95 -4.25
CA VAL A 83 -3.40 -4.75 -3.52
C VAL A 83 -3.34 -3.56 -4.48
N GLY A 84 -3.93 -2.44 -4.06
CA GLY A 84 -3.86 -1.19 -4.79
C GLY A 84 -3.27 -0.08 -3.92
N TYR A 85 -2.28 0.62 -4.47
CA TYR A 85 -1.70 1.79 -3.83
C TYR A 85 -2.01 3.02 -4.67
N PRO A 86 -3.07 3.79 -4.32
CA PRO A 86 -3.36 5.04 -5.03
C PRO A 86 -2.41 6.13 -4.55
N ILE A 87 -1.74 6.76 -5.50
CA ILE A 87 -0.84 7.90 -5.28
C ILE A 87 -1.42 9.06 -6.05
N VAL A 88 -2.21 9.87 -5.36
CA VAL A 88 -3.04 10.89 -5.99
C VAL A 88 -2.82 12.24 -5.32
N ARG A 89 -2.94 13.29 -6.12
CA ARG A 89 -2.92 14.65 -5.61
C ARG A 89 -4.32 15.02 -5.12
N LEU A 90 -4.43 15.39 -3.85
CA LEU A 90 -5.71 15.81 -3.28
C LEU A 90 -5.99 17.27 -3.62
N PRO A 91 -7.28 17.64 -3.81
CA PRO A 91 -7.64 19.03 -4.03
C PRO A 91 -7.34 19.88 -2.80
N SER A 92 -7.08 21.16 -3.03
CA SER A 92 -6.86 22.13 -1.95
C SER A 92 -8.21 22.75 -1.52
N PRO A 93 -8.49 22.86 -0.20
CA PRO A 93 -7.68 22.37 0.91
C PRO A 93 -7.70 20.86 1.03
N VAL A 94 -6.61 20.28 1.55
CA VAL A 94 -6.49 18.82 1.68
C VAL A 94 -7.46 18.30 2.74
N ASP A 95 -8.30 17.34 2.35
CA ASP A 95 -9.24 16.68 3.26
C ASP A 95 -9.08 15.15 3.11
N VAL A 96 -8.30 14.57 4.01
CA VAL A 96 -7.99 13.13 3.99
C VAL A 96 -9.23 12.28 4.28
N VAL A 97 -10.10 12.73 5.19
CA VAL A 97 -11.32 12.00 5.54
C VAL A 97 -12.27 11.91 4.33
N ALA A 98 -12.46 13.02 3.61
CA ALA A 98 -13.29 13.02 2.42
C ALA A 98 -12.69 12.12 1.32
N HIS A 99 -11.35 12.09 1.21
CA HIS A 99 -10.67 11.23 0.25
C HIS A 99 -10.92 9.74 0.55
N VAL A 100 -10.76 9.33 1.81
CA VAL A 100 -11.00 7.95 2.25
C VAL A 100 -12.46 7.56 1.98
N ARG A 101 -13.41 8.42 2.25
CA ARG A 101 -14.83 8.16 1.98
C ARG A 101 -15.10 7.95 0.48
N ARG A 102 -14.45 8.71 -0.39
CA ARG A 102 -14.57 8.50 -1.83
C ARG A 102 -14.00 7.16 -2.29
N LEU A 103 -12.89 6.72 -1.69
CA LEU A 103 -12.33 5.39 -1.96
C LEU A 103 -13.29 4.29 -1.53
N GLU A 104 -13.92 4.43 -0.36
CA GLU A 104 -14.92 3.48 0.11
C GLU A 104 -16.11 3.37 -0.85
N GLU A 105 -16.61 4.48 -1.37
CA GLU A 105 -17.70 4.49 -2.35
C GLU A 105 -17.35 3.74 -3.64
N VAL A 106 -16.11 3.85 -4.08
CA VAL A 106 -15.62 3.16 -5.28
C VAL A 106 -15.53 1.66 -5.08
N MET A 107 -15.16 1.22 -3.87
CA MET A 107 -14.90 -0.20 -3.57
C MET A 107 -16.13 -0.99 -3.12
N ILE A 108 -17.24 -0.34 -2.80
CA ILE A 108 -18.46 -1.01 -2.33
C ILE A 108 -19.46 -1.29 -3.49
#